data_68f660e0648524bcaccf5d20488ab19a
#
_entry.id   68f660e0648524bcaccf5d20488ab19a
#
_cell.length_a   1.000
_cell.length_b   1.000
_cell.length_c   1.000
_cell.angle_alpha   90.00
_cell.angle_beta   90.00
_cell.angle_gamma   90.00
#
_symmetry.space_group_name_H-M   'P 1'
#
loop_
_entity.id
_entity.type
_entity.pdbx_description
1 polymer ?
#
loop_
_entity_poly.entity_id
_entity_poly.type
_entity_poly.pdbx_seq_one_letter_code
_entity_poly.pdbx_strand_id
1 'polypeptide(L)'
;MSSEVKINFNWTPQDSHKTKDLLLQLVPWRKGPFSINEVFIDSEWRSHFKWDRFLELDLDLNDKTVLDVGSGNGYYGFRMLGLGAKEVLCLEPNLTHFSQFLAINNFAKSKKIQMLPERLESIQIDTPYFDVIFSMGLLYHQRDPGKHLRLLAAHLKKEGRIVIETIVTPEDYEEVLVPSDRYANMPNVWSVHSEIGLEKLILEQGLELIDSTEAIMTTIEEQRATQWMPFGSFESALEEGNHERTIEGFPTPLRKFVVITIQNNQL
;
A
#
# COMPACT_ATOMS: atom_id res chain seq x y z
N MET A 1 13.36 2.11 13.53
CA MET A 1 13.05 3.29 12.68
C MET A 1 11.89 4.07 13.28
N SER A 2 11.76 5.38 13.00
CA SER A 2 10.57 6.13 13.43
C SER A 2 9.31 5.57 12.75
N SER A 3 8.17 5.54 13.44
CA SER A 3 6.87 5.17 12.88
C SER A 3 6.33 6.20 11.89
N GLU A 4 6.81 7.43 11.94
CA GLU A 4 6.33 8.57 11.16
C GLU A 4 7.31 8.99 10.05
N VAL A 5 6.77 9.57 8.97
CA VAL A 5 7.54 10.37 8.01
C VAL A 5 7.66 11.77 8.59
N LYS A 6 8.86 12.10 9.07
CA LYS A 6 9.15 13.35 9.80
C LYS A 6 9.91 14.34 8.95
N ILE A 7 9.38 15.56 8.88
CA ILE A 7 9.96 16.67 8.13
C ILE A 7 10.14 17.85 9.09
N ASN A 8 11.38 18.29 9.25
CA ASN A 8 11.73 19.43 10.12
C ASN A 8 12.37 20.55 9.32
N PHE A 9 11.93 21.76 9.57
CA PHE A 9 12.53 22.98 9.03
C PHE A 9 12.15 24.18 9.91
N ASN A 10 12.76 25.31 9.67
CA ASN A 10 12.47 26.51 10.46
C ASN A 10 11.18 27.20 9.98
N TRP A 11 10.23 27.35 10.88
CA TRP A 11 9.02 28.14 10.68
C TRP A 11 8.57 28.81 11.99
N THR A 12 7.58 29.70 11.92
CA THR A 12 6.99 30.34 13.09
C THR A 12 5.77 29.54 13.60
N PRO A 13 5.34 29.69 14.87
CA PRO A 13 4.10 29.07 15.37
C PRO A 13 2.85 29.45 14.55
N GLN A 14 2.83 30.65 13.95
CA GLN A 14 1.73 31.08 13.08
C GLN A 14 1.72 30.29 11.77
N ASP A 15 2.88 29.93 11.22
CA ASP A 15 2.98 29.06 10.04
C ASP A 15 2.47 27.65 10.34
N SER A 16 2.74 27.14 11.55
CA SER A 16 2.24 25.84 12.02
C SER A 16 0.71 25.79 11.98
N HIS A 17 0.04 26.76 12.57
CA HIS A 17 -1.43 26.81 12.61
C HIS A 17 -2.04 26.89 11.21
N LYS A 18 -1.56 27.81 10.40
CA LYS A 18 -2.02 27.96 9.01
C LYS A 18 -1.78 26.71 8.17
N THR A 19 -0.64 26.04 8.35
CA THR A 19 -0.34 24.80 7.64
C THR A 19 -1.29 23.68 8.05
N LYS A 20 -1.58 23.53 9.34
CA LYS A 20 -2.57 22.56 9.81
C LYS A 20 -3.94 22.78 9.17
N ASP A 21 -4.43 24.02 9.13
CA ASP A 21 -5.71 24.38 8.53
C ASP A 21 -5.77 24.04 7.03
N LEU A 22 -4.69 24.30 6.30
CA LEU A 22 -4.58 23.96 4.88
C LEU A 22 -4.56 22.44 4.65
N LEU A 23 -3.81 21.70 5.46
CA LEU A 23 -3.73 20.25 5.35
C LEU A 23 -5.04 19.56 5.71
N LEU A 24 -5.83 20.14 6.64
CA LEU A 24 -7.17 19.66 6.97
C LEU A 24 -8.17 19.80 5.80
N GLN A 25 -7.93 20.71 4.84
CA GLN A 25 -8.74 20.79 3.62
C GLN A 25 -8.53 19.61 2.66
N LEU A 26 -7.46 18.83 2.87
CA LEU A 26 -7.15 17.62 2.09
C LEU A 26 -7.64 16.31 2.75
N VAL A 27 -8.50 16.40 3.74
CA VAL A 27 -9.15 15.22 4.37
C VAL A 27 -9.95 14.43 3.32
N PRO A 28 -9.95 13.08 3.34
CA PRO A 28 -9.39 12.20 4.38
C PRO A 28 -7.92 11.81 4.16
N TRP A 29 -7.15 11.77 5.24
CA TRP A 29 -5.77 11.27 5.25
C TRP A 29 -5.77 9.79 5.61
N ARG A 30 -5.56 8.92 4.63
CA ARG A 30 -5.64 7.48 4.86
C ARG A 30 -4.33 6.86 5.35
N LYS A 31 -3.19 7.15 4.72
CA LYS A 31 -1.87 6.58 5.08
C LYS A 31 -1.03 7.59 5.86
N GLY A 32 -0.21 7.11 6.81
CA GLY A 32 0.66 7.91 7.68
C GLY A 32 1.14 7.10 8.90
N PRO A 33 1.60 7.76 9.97
CA PRO A 33 1.50 9.21 10.21
C PRO A 33 2.61 10.04 9.55
N PHE A 34 2.33 11.33 9.42
CA PHE A 34 3.34 12.33 9.02
C PHE A 34 3.49 13.37 10.12
N SER A 35 4.70 13.91 10.27
CA SER A 35 4.98 15.07 11.10
C SER A 35 5.68 16.14 10.28
N ILE A 36 5.10 17.34 10.24
CA ILE A 36 5.70 18.53 9.64
C ILE A 36 5.94 19.52 10.79
N ASN A 37 7.16 19.53 11.33
CA ASN A 37 7.47 20.14 12.62
C ASN A 37 6.45 19.69 13.68
N GLU A 38 5.68 20.62 14.28
CA GLU A 38 4.67 20.35 15.32
C GLU A 38 3.32 19.87 14.76
N VAL A 39 3.11 19.93 13.43
CA VAL A 39 1.86 19.46 12.82
C VAL A 39 1.92 17.96 12.63
N PHE A 40 1.21 17.24 13.50
CA PHE A 40 1.09 15.79 13.42
C PHE A 40 -0.19 15.41 12.66
N ILE A 41 -0.03 14.65 11.57
CA ILE A 41 -1.13 14.12 10.77
C ILE A 41 -1.36 12.67 11.21
N ASP A 42 -2.30 12.50 12.14
CA ASP A 42 -2.74 11.21 12.65
C ASP A 42 -3.76 10.58 11.69
N SER A 43 -3.26 9.96 10.62
CA SER A 43 -4.06 9.38 9.54
C SER A 43 -4.88 8.16 10.00
N GLU A 44 -5.80 7.69 9.14
CA GLU A 44 -6.64 6.50 9.37
C GLU A 44 -5.80 5.28 9.75
N TRP A 45 -4.82 4.97 8.90
CA TRP A 45 -3.94 3.82 9.09
C TRP A 45 -2.71 4.22 9.90
N ARG A 46 -2.40 3.45 10.92
CA ARG A 46 -1.05 3.35 11.47
C ARG A 46 -0.17 2.56 10.50
N SER A 47 0.14 3.19 9.36
CA SER A 47 0.77 2.51 8.21
C SER A 47 2.14 1.91 8.52
N HIS A 48 2.76 2.32 9.64
CA HIS A 48 4.00 1.71 10.12
C HIS A 48 3.79 0.25 10.55
N PHE A 49 2.60 -0.19 11.01
CA PHE A 49 2.33 -1.60 11.32
C PHE A 49 2.50 -2.46 10.06
N LYS A 50 1.94 -2.04 8.93
CA LYS A 50 2.15 -2.70 7.64
C LYS A 50 3.63 -2.64 7.23
N TRP A 51 4.29 -1.49 7.43
CA TRP A 51 5.70 -1.32 7.08
C TRP A 51 6.62 -2.22 7.90
N ASP A 52 6.33 -2.38 9.20
CA ASP A 52 7.10 -3.24 10.09
C ASP A 52 6.99 -4.71 9.66
N ARG A 53 5.81 -5.17 9.23
CA ARG A 53 5.63 -6.50 8.61
C ARG A 53 6.43 -6.66 7.31
N PHE A 54 6.49 -5.62 6.46
CA PHE A 54 7.34 -5.65 5.27
C PHE A 54 8.82 -5.83 5.63
N LEU A 55 9.30 -5.20 6.70
CA LEU A 55 10.69 -5.30 7.13
C LEU A 55 11.11 -6.71 7.58
N GLU A 56 10.17 -7.60 7.86
CA GLU A 56 10.44 -9.01 8.19
C GLU A 56 10.97 -9.80 6.98
N LEU A 57 10.71 -9.32 5.75
CA LEU A 57 11.11 -9.98 4.50
C LEU A 57 12.59 -9.75 4.12
N ASP A 58 13.35 -8.96 4.89
CA ASP A 58 14.77 -8.66 4.67
C ASP A 58 15.15 -8.28 3.22
N LEU A 59 14.23 -7.58 2.52
CA LEU A 59 14.44 -7.13 1.16
C LEU A 59 15.24 -5.82 1.12
N ASP A 60 16.44 -5.87 0.52
CA ASP A 60 17.31 -4.71 0.36
C ASP A 60 16.79 -3.72 -0.68
N LEU A 61 16.53 -2.49 -0.25
CA LEU A 61 16.13 -1.37 -1.11
C LEU A 61 17.30 -0.39 -1.39
N ASN A 62 18.48 -0.61 -0.82
CA ASN A 62 19.59 0.32 -0.96
C ASN A 62 20.02 0.43 -2.44
N ASP A 63 20.11 1.66 -2.95
CA ASP A 63 20.44 2.00 -4.34
C ASP A 63 19.52 1.39 -5.42
N LYS A 64 18.31 0.98 -5.04
CA LYS A 64 17.31 0.41 -5.95
C LYS A 64 16.40 1.48 -6.57
N THR A 65 16.03 1.28 -7.84
CA THR A 65 14.94 2.01 -8.49
C THR A 65 13.62 1.32 -8.15
N VAL A 66 12.69 2.07 -7.57
CA VAL A 66 11.45 1.50 -7.00
C VAL A 66 10.22 2.10 -7.67
N LEU A 67 9.22 1.25 -7.96
CA LEU A 67 7.87 1.63 -8.34
C LEU A 67 6.90 1.31 -7.20
N ASP A 68 6.10 2.29 -6.76
CA ASP A 68 5.02 2.11 -5.77
C ASP A 68 3.67 2.34 -6.45
N VAL A 69 2.96 1.24 -6.76
CA VAL A 69 1.66 1.26 -7.45
C VAL A 69 0.54 1.36 -6.43
N GLY A 70 -0.36 2.36 -6.61
CA GLY A 70 -1.41 2.67 -5.63
C GLY A 70 -0.82 3.25 -4.36
N SER A 71 0.15 4.13 -4.52
CA SER A 71 0.97 4.68 -3.44
C SER A 71 0.18 5.50 -2.41
N GLY A 72 -1.07 5.89 -2.72
CA GLY A 72 -1.84 6.81 -1.90
C GLY A 72 -1.13 8.17 -1.81
N ASN A 73 -0.98 8.70 -0.61
CA ASN A 73 -0.28 9.97 -0.40
C ASN A 73 1.26 9.87 -0.35
N GLY A 74 1.82 8.73 -0.77
CA GLY A 74 3.28 8.54 -0.86
C GLY A 74 3.96 8.16 0.44
N TYR A 75 3.23 7.85 1.51
CA TYR A 75 3.83 7.48 2.81
C TYR A 75 4.89 6.38 2.66
N TYR A 76 4.56 5.28 1.97
CA TYR A 76 5.50 4.18 1.79
C TYR A 76 6.67 4.55 0.88
N GLY A 77 6.44 5.39 -0.15
CA GLY A 77 7.52 5.90 -0.98
C GLY A 77 8.58 6.68 -0.19
N PHE A 78 8.16 7.51 0.78
CA PHE A 78 9.11 8.16 1.69
C PHE A 78 9.82 7.15 2.62
N ARG A 79 9.13 6.08 3.06
CA ARG A 79 9.75 5.02 3.87
C ARG A 79 10.81 4.25 3.06
N MET A 80 10.53 3.97 1.77
CA MET A 80 11.49 3.34 0.83
C MET A 80 12.75 4.20 0.66
N LEU A 81 12.60 5.52 0.52
CA LEU A 81 13.75 6.43 0.53
C LEU A 81 14.53 6.36 1.84
N GLY A 82 13.84 6.22 2.98
CA GLY A 82 14.45 6.03 4.29
C GLY A 82 15.29 4.74 4.41
N LEU A 83 15.01 3.72 3.59
CA LEU A 83 15.79 2.49 3.44
C LEU A 83 16.90 2.60 2.37
N GLY A 84 17.13 3.78 1.83
CA GLY A 84 18.22 4.02 0.88
C GLY A 84 17.85 3.80 -0.57
N ALA A 85 16.57 3.70 -0.94
CA ALA A 85 16.16 3.63 -2.34
C ALA A 85 16.78 4.79 -3.12
N LYS A 86 17.29 4.49 -4.31
CA LYS A 86 17.91 5.46 -5.20
C LYS A 86 16.91 6.51 -5.65
N GLU A 87 15.77 6.03 -6.10
CA GLU A 87 14.62 6.82 -6.52
C GLU A 87 13.33 6.00 -6.39
N VAL A 88 12.22 6.69 -6.19
CA VAL A 88 10.88 6.08 -6.10
C VAL A 88 9.93 6.80 -7.05
N LEU A 89 9.33 6.05 -7.96
CA LEU A 89 8.19 6.51 -8.74
C LEU A 89 6.90 5.99 -8.09
N CYS A 90 5.99 6.87 -7.76
CA CYS A 90 4.68 6.57 -7.22
C CYS A 90 3.60 6.71 -8.30
N LEU A 91 2.64 5.79 -8.35
CA LEU A 91 1.45 5.89 -9.21
C LEU A 91 0.21 5.96 -8.31
N GLU A 92 -0.58 7.01 -8.47
CA GLU A 92 -1.80 7.21 -7.68
C GLU A 92 -2.84 8.03 -8.47
N PRO A 93 -3.89 7.40 -9.00
CA PRO A 93 -4.87 8.10 -9.82
C PRO A 93 -5.83 9.02 -9.02
N ASN A 94 -5.90 8.89 -7.70
CA ASN A 94 -6.76 9.71 -6.87
C ASN A 94 -6.13 11.09 -6.63
N LEU A 95 -6.77 12.14 -7.16
CA LEU A 95 -6.26 13.51 -7.10
C LEU A 95 -6.16 14.07 -5.67
N THR A 96 -6.97 13.61 -4.72
CA THR A 96 -6.83 14.01 -3.31
C THR A 96 -5.52 13.48 -2.74
N HIS A 97 -5.23 12.19 -2.95
CA HIS A 97 -3.97 11.59 -2.49
C HIS A 97 -2.76 12.22 -3.20
N PHE A 98 -2.87 12.48 -4.51
CA PHE A 98 -1.85 13.19 -5.26
C PHE A 98 -1.59 14.60 -4.68
N SER A 99 -2.66 15.35 -4.34
CA SER A 99 -2.54 16.66 -3.71
C SER A 99 -1.91 16.59 -2.32
N GLN A 100 -2.24 15.55 -1.53
CA GLN A 100 -1.58 15.28 -0.24
C GLN A 100 -0.08 15.03 -0.42
N PHE A 101 0.30 14.21 -1.41
CA PHE A 101 1.71 13.99 -1.75
C PHE A 101 2.43 15.28 -2.12
N LEU A 102 1.83 16.10 -2.99
CA LEU A 102 2.41 17.39 -3.38
C LEU A 102 2.61 18.30 -2.16
N ALA A 103 1.63 18.35 -1.25
CA ALA A 103 1.73 19.12 -0.03
C ALA A 103 2.90 18.64 0.85
N ILE A 104 3.01 17.32 1.07
CA ILE A 104 4.11 16.73 1.86
C ILE A 104 5.46 16.97 1.19
N ASN A 105 5.56 16.69 -0.13
CA ASN A 105 6.84 16.82 -0.84
C ASN A 105 7.27 18.29 -1.02
N ASN A 106 6.34 19.24 -0.99
CA ASN A 106 6.67 20.68 -0.94
C ASN A 106 7.50 21.04 0.31
N PHE A 107 7.26 20.35 1.42
CA PHE A 107 8.06 20.52 2.64
C PHE A 107 9.33 19.65 2.63
N ALA A 108 9.21 18.39 2.20
CA ALA A 108 10.35 17.47 2.12
C ALA A 108 11.39 17.87 1.08
N LYS A 109 10.96 18.54 0.00
CA LYS A 109 11.78 18.97 -1.14
C LYS A 109 12.65 17.85 -1.74
N SER A 110 12.17 16.63 -1.65
CA SER A 110 12.87 15.48 -2.19
C SER A 110 12.69 15.40 -3.70
N LYS A 111 13.82 15.30 -4.42
CA LYS A 111 13.85 15.05 -5.87
C LYS A 111 13.93 13.55 -6.21
N LYS A 112 14.14 12.71 -5.18
CA LYS A 112 14.27 11.26 -5.33
C LYS A 112 12.93 10.52 -5.31
N ILE A 113 11.83 11.23 -5.04
CA ILE A 113 10.47 10.67 -5.12
C ILE A 113 9.63 11.53 -6.03
N GLN A 114 8.94 10.89 -6.94
CA GLN A 114 8.00 11.54 -7.85
C GLN A 114 6.68 10.77 -7.82
N MET A 115 5.58 11.47 -8.09
CA MET A 115 4.27 10.85 -8.21
C MET A 115 3.60 11.27 -9.51
N LEU A 116 3.02 10.31 -10.20
CA LEU A 116 2.16 10.53 -11.37
C LEU A 116 0.71 10.23 -11.00
N PRO A 117 -0.25 11.09 -11.37
CA PRO A 117 -1.67 10.86 -11.15
C PRO A 117 -2.23 9.87 -12.19
N GLU A 118 -1.58 8.71 -12.30
CA GLU A 118 -1.79 7.72 -13.35
C GLU A 118 -2.03 6.33 -12.76
N ARG A 119 -2.64 5.47 -13.58
CA ARG A 119 -2.76 4.02 -13.31
C ARG A 119 -1.58 3.28 -13.93
N LEU A 120 -1.30 2.07 -13.45
CA LEU A 120 -0.26 1.21 -13.99
C LEU A 120 -0.43 0.96 -15.49
N GLU A 121 -1.67 0.79 -15.95
CA GLU A 121 -2.00 0.54 -17.37
C GLU A 121 -1.69 1.72 -18.29
N SER A 122 -1.56 2.92 -17.74
CA SER A 122 -1.33 4.15 -18.52
C SER A 122 0.14 4.45 -18.75
N ILE A 123 1.03 3.88 -17.94
CA ILE A 123 2.46 4.13 -18.09
C ILE A 123 3.05 3.25 -19.20
N GLN A 124 3.90 3.85 -20.02
CA GLN A 124 4.64 3.17 -21.07
C GLN A 124 6.13 3.32 -20.79
N ILE A 125 6.79 2.20 -20.56
CA ILE A 125 8.25 2.13 -20.37
C ILE A 125 8.76 1.14 -21.38
N ASP A 126 9.63 1.60 -22.28
CA ASP A 126 10.12 0.80 -23.43
C ASP A 126 10.93 -0.43 -23.01
N THR A 127 11.52 -0.38 -21.81
CA THR A 127 12.34 -1.47 -21.27
C THR A 127 12.07 -1.65 -19.78
N PRO A 128 12.20 -2.86 -19.23
CA PRO A 128 12.11 -3.09 -17.79
C PRO A 128 13.08 -2.19 -17.02
N TYR A 129 12.55 -1.42 -16.07
CA TYR A 129 13.30 -0.33 -15.43
C TYR A 129 13.50 -0.51 -13.93
N PHE A 130 12.51 -1.10 -13.24
CA PHE A 130 12.50 -1.14 -11.79
C PHE A 130 13.20 -2.36 -11.22
N ASP A 131 14.00 -2.15 -10.17
CA ASP A 131 14.60 -3.22 -9.39
C ASP A 131 13.57 -3.84 -8.44
N VAL A 132 12.70 -3.02 -7.86
CA VAL A 132 11.63 -3.45 -6.96
C VAL A 132 10.34 -2.73 -7.30
N ILE A 133 9.23 -3.48 -7.33
CA ILE A 133 7.89 -2.95 -7.56
C ILE A 133 7.01 -3.31 -6.36
N PHE A 134 6.37 -2.31 -5.76
CA PHE A 134 5.38 -2.51 -4.71
C PHE A 134 3.96 -2.36 -5.26
N SER A 135 3.07 -3.26 -4.85
CA SER A 135 1.63 -3.18 -5.06
C SER A 135 0.93 -3.62 -3.78
N MET A 136 0.67 -2.65 -2.90
CA MET A 136 0.16 -2.90 -1.56
C MET A 136 -1.29 -2.47 -1.41
N GLY A 137 -2.17 -3.43 -1.09
CA GLY A 137 -3.59 -3.17 -0.91
C GLY A 137 -4.35 -2.96 -2.22
N LEU A 138 -3.89 -3.56 -3.32
CA LEU A 138 -4.50 -3.36 -4.64
C LEU A 138 -5.02 -4.63 -5.30
N LEU A 139 -4.43 -5.81 -5.02
CA LEU A 139 -4.73 -7.02 -5.79
C LEU A 139 -6.21 -7.40 -5.72
N TYR A 140 -6.81 -7.34 -4.54
CA TYR A 140 -8.23 -7.63 -4.33
C TYR A 140 -9.17 -6.58 -4.95
N HIS A 141 -8.64 -5.42 -5.37
CA HIS A 141 -9.37 -4.39 -6.11
C HIS A 141 -9.28 -4.55 -7.63
N GLN A 142 -8.53 -5.56 -8.11
CA GLN A 142 -8.42 -5.81 -9.54
C GLN A 142 -9.54 -6.74 -10.02
N ARG A 143 -10.21 -6.37 -11.14
CA ARG A 143 -11.16 -7.28 -11.81
C ARG A 143 -10.46 -8.47 -12.45
N ASP A 144 -9.22 -8.28 -12.88
CA ASP A 144 -8.32 -9.30 -13.41
C ASP A 144 -6.99 -9.20 -12.68
N PRO A 145 -6.83 -9.90 -11.53
CA PRO A 145 -5.60 -9.87 -10.75
C PRO A 145 -4.41 -10.47 -11.51
N GLY A 146 -4.64 -11.45 -12.38
CA GLY A 146 -3.59 -12.02 -13.22
C GLY A 146 -3.03 -10.99 -14.21
N LYS A 147 -3.90 -10.20 -14.87
CA LYS A 147 -3.45 -9.10 -15.73
C LYS A 147 -2.62 -8.08 -14.93
N HIS A 148 -3.04 -7.75 -13.71
CA HIS A 148 -2.28 -6.84 -12.86
C HIS A 148 -0.87 -7.35 -12.59
N LEU A 149 -0.74 -8.62 -12.21
CA LEU A 149 0.57 -9.26 -11.97
C LEU A 149 1.46 -9.23 -13.24
N ARG A 150 0.90 -9.56 -14.41
CA ARG A 150 1.63 -9.47 -15.69
C ARG A 150 2.10 -8.05 -16.01
N LEU A 151 1.28 -7.04 -15.73
CA LEU A 151 1.66 -5.64 -15.94
C LEU A 151 2.80 -5.21 -14.99
N LEU A 152 2.77 -5.62 -13.73
CA LEU A 152 3.90 -5.39 -12.81
C LEU A 152 5.17 -6.04 -13.35
N ALA A 153 5.09 -7.30 -13.76
CA ALA A 153 6.24 -8.06 -14.29
C ALA A 153 6.82 -7.43 -15.56
N ALA A 154 5.99 -6.82 -16.42
CA ALA A 154 6.45 -6.15 -17.64
C ALA A 154 7.38 -4.95 -17.39
N HIS A 155 7.29 -4.32 -16.21
CA HIS A 155 8.13 -3.18 -15.82
C HIS A 155 9.34 -3.59 -14.95
N LEU A 156 9.40 -4.87 -14.55
CA LEU A 156 10.40 -5.41 -13.64
C LEU A 156 11.68 -5.81 -14.39
N LYS A 157 12.85 -5.43 -13.87
CA LYS A 157 14.14 -5.98 -14.34
C LYS A 157 14.19 -7.48 -14.12
N LYS A 158 15.04 -8.18 -14.92
CA LYS A 158 15.14 -9.65 -14.92
C LYS A 158 15.33 -10.28 -13.53
N GLU A 159 16.12 -9.65 -12.65
CA GLU A 159 16.40 -10.14 -11.30
C GLU A 159 15.66 -9.33 -10.23
N GLY A 160 14.67 -8.55 -10.67
CA GLY A 160 13.88 -7.69 -9.77
C GLY A 160 12.93 -8.48 -8.88
N ARG A 161 12.31 -7.77 -7.96
CA ARG A 161 11.32 -8.32 -7.02
C ARG A 161 10.03 -7.51 -7.07
N ILE A 162 8.89 -8.19 -7.04
CA ILE A 162 7.59 -7.57 -6.84
C ILE A 162 7.15 -7.90 -5.42
N VAL A 163 6.78 -6.90 -4.67
CA VAL A 163 6.22 -6.99 -3.31
C VAL A 163 4.73 -6.73 -3.40
N ILE A 164 3.94 -7.76 -3.16
CA ILE A 164 2.48 -7.65 -3.08
C ILE A 164 2.08 -7.69 -1.61
N GLU A 165 1.24 -6.75 -1.18
CA GLU A 165 0.47 -6.93 0.05
C GLU A 165 -0.99 -7.02 -0.32
N THR A 166 -1.64 -8.07 0.15
CA THR A 166 -3.04 -8.35 -0.18
C THR A 166 -3.80 -8.91 1.01
N ILE A 167 -5.12 -8.92 0.90
CA ILE A 167 -5.98 -9.65 1.80
C ILE A 167 -6.00 -11.10 1.34
N VAL A 168 -5.94 -12.02 2.30
CA VAL A 168 -6.14 -13.46 2.09
C VAL A 168 -7.29 -13.96 2.96
N THR A 169 -7.93 -15.08 2.56
CA THR A 169 -8.91 -15.79 3.38
C THR A 169 -8.21 -16.79 4.30
N PRO A 170 -8.83 -17.23 5.42
CA PRO A 170 -8.35 -18.36 6.21
C PRO A 170 -8.19 -19.62 5.36
N GLU A 171 -7.30 -20.53 5.77
CA GLU A 171 -6.98 -21.76 5.00
C GLU A 171 -8.18 -22.72 4.83
N ASP A 172 -9.10 -22.73 5.77
CA ASP A 172 -10.32 -23.55 5.76
C ASP A 172 -11.49 -22.93 5.00
N TYR A 173 -11.25 -21.75 4.38
CA TYR A 173 -12.21 -21.05 3.55
C TYR A 173 -12.07 -21.42 2.07
N GLU A 174 -12.93 -20.86 1.22
CA GLU A 174 -12.85 -21.07 -0.23
C GLU A 174 -11.51 -20.61 -0.81
N GLU A 175 -11.00 -21.30 -1.84
CA GLU A 175 -9.77 -20.93 -2.53
C GLU A 175 -9.81 -19.49 -3.06
N VAL A 176 -10.98 -19.05 -3.54
CA VAL A 176 -11.24 -17.68 -3.99
C VAL A 176 -12.62 -17.22 -3.52
N LEU A 177 -12.66 -16.29 -2.61
CA LEU A 177 -13.88 -15.60 -2.20
C LEU A 177 -14.20 -14.48 -3.21
N VAL A 178 -15.42 -14.51 -3.77
CA VAL A 178 -15.96 -13.48 -4.66
C VAL A 178 -17.15 -12.83 -3.98
N PRO A 179 -17.00 -11.66 -3.35
CA PRO A 179 -18.09 -10.97 -2.69
C PRO A 179 -19.19 -10.58 -3.70
N SER A 180 -20.45 -10.79 -3.35
CA SER A 180 -21.58 -10.44 -4.22
C SER A 180 -21.85 -8.93 -4.29
N ASP A 181 -21.41 -8.17 -3.25
CA ASP A 181 -21.57 -6.70 -3.17
C ASP A 181 -20.34 -6.09 -2.50
N ARG A 182 -20.20 -6.21 -1.17
CA ARG A 182 -19.14 -5.59 -0.38
C ARG A 182 -18.34 -6.64 0.37
N TYR A 183 -17.12 -6.25 0.74
CA TYR A 183 -16.29 -6.98 1.68
C TYR A 183 -15.66 -5.98 2.66
N ALA A 184 -15.90 -6.15 3.94
CA ALA A 184 -15.48 -5.23 4.98
C ALA A 184 -15.84 -3.76 4.63
N ASN A 185 -17.09 -3.55 4.24
CA ASN A 185 -17.68 -2.28 3.82
C ASN A 185 -17.07 -1.66 2.53
N MET A 186 -16.12 -2.35 1.88
CA MET A 186 -15.50 -1.93 0.62
C MET A 186 -16.33 -2.41 -0.59
N PRO A 187 -16.82 -1.52 -1.46
CA PRO A 187 -17.68 -1.87 -2.59
C PRO A 187 -16.90 -2.36 -3.83
N ASN A 188 -15.58 -2.33 -3.80
CA ASN A 188 -14.71 -2.58 -4.94
C ASN A 188 -13.71 -3.71 -4.68
N VAL A 189 -14.09 -4.70 -3.88
CA VAL A 189 -13.35 -5.96 -3.72
C VAL A 189 -13.94 -6.97 -4.70
N TRP A 190 -13.12 -7.45 -5.64
CA TRP A 190 -13.57 -8.34 -6.71
C TRP A 190 -13.25 -9.81 -6.42
N SER A 191 -12.12 -10.06 -5.78
CA SER A 191 -11.74 -11.41 -5.33
C SER A 191 -10.76 -11.32 -4.17
N VAL A 192 -10.90 -12.23 -3.21
CA VAL A 192 -9.94 -12.45 -2.13
C VAL A 192 -9.50 -13.91 -2.20
N HIS A 193 -8.22 -14.15 -2.37
CA HIS A 193 -7.67 -15.49 -2.53
C HIS A 193 -7.25 -16.06 -1.16
N SER A 194 -7.37 -17.36 -0.98
CA SER A 194 -6.63 -18.07 0.07
C SER A 194 -5.13 -18.04 -0.24
N GLU A 195 -4.28 -18.43 0.69
CA GLU A 195 -2.84 -18.52 0.43
C GLU A 195 -2.52 -19.43 -0.75
N ILE A 196 -3.17 -20.60 -0.81
CA ILE A 196 -3.04 -21.58 -1.92
C ILE A 196 -3.54 -20.96 -3.23
N GLY A 197 -4.69 -20.29 -3.21
CA GLY A 197 -5.24 -19.61 -4.39
C GLY A 197 -4.36 -18.48 -4.89
N LEU A 198 -3.72 -17.74 -3.98
CA LEU A 198 -2.77 -16.68 -4.33
C LEU A 198 -1.50 -17.26 -4.98
N GLU A 199 -0.95 -18.35 -4.45
CA GLU A 199 0.21 -19.02 -5.02
C GLU A 199 -0.09 -19.56 -6.43
N LYS A 200 -1.23 -20.23 -6.61
CA LYS A 200 -1.71 -20.66 -7.93
C LYS A 200 -1.80 -19.50 -8.92
N LEU A 201 -2.46 -18.41 -8.52
CA LEU A 201 -2.59 -17.22 -9.35
C LEU A 201 -1.21 -16.69 -9.79
N ILE A 202 -0.24 -16.63 -8.89
CA ILE A 202 1.14 -16.19 -9.16
C ILE A 202 1.80 -17.11 -10.20
N LEU A 203 1.75 -18.42 -9.97
CA LEU A 203 2.37 -19.42 -10.86
C LEU A 203 1.77 -19.41 -12.27
N GLU A 204 0.45 -19.25 -12.39
CA GLU A 204 -0.25 -19.16 -13.68
C GLU A 204 0.19 -17.94 -14.52
N GLN A 205 0.76 -16.93 -13.89
CA GLN A 205 1.28 -15.75 -14.59
C GLN A 205 2.77 -15.87 -14.97
N GLY A 206 3.41 -17.04 -14.76
CA GLY A 206 4.83 -17.25 -15.01
C GLY A 206 5.73 -16.54 -13.98
N LEU A 207 5.20 -16.36 -12.79
CA LEU A 207 5.89 -15.79 -11.64
C LEU A 207 6.13 -16.88 -10.61
N GLU A 208 7.09 -16.67 -9.71
CA GLU A 208 7.35 -17.59 -8.59
C GLU A 208 7.38 -16.84 -7.27
N LEU A 209 6.88 -17.47 -6.23
CA LEU A 209 6.92 -17.00 -4.85
C LEU A 209 8.34 -17.22 -4.30
N ILE A 210 8.97 -16.15 -3.79
CA ILE A 210 10.30 -16.20 -3.19
C ILE A 210 10.23 -16.19 -1.67
N ASP A 211 9.35 -15.37 -1.09
CA ASP A 211 9.23 -15.17 0.34
C ASP A 211 7.84 -14.66 0.71
N SER A 212 7.41 -14.83 1.95
CA SER A 212 6.15 -14.31 2.45
C SER A 212 6.15 -14.13 3.97
N THR A 213 5.30 -13.22 4.48
CA THR A 213 5.03 -13.09 5.91
C THR A 213 3.92 -14.03 6.36
N GLU A 214 3.73 -14.14 7.66
CA GLU A 214 2.48 -14.65 8.24
C GLU A 214 1.29 -13.77 7.81
N ALA A 215 0.10 -14.39 7.72
CA ALA A 215 -1.15 -13.67 7.50
C ALA A 215 -1.65 -13.08 8.83
N ILE A 216 -1.75 -11.76 8.93
CA ILE A 216 -2.12 -11.06 10.17
C ILE A 216 -3.45 -10.35 10.01
N MET A 217 -4.33 -10.53 11.01
CA MET A 217 -5.63 -9.88 11.06
C MET A 217 -5.49 -8.35 11.19
N THR A 218 -6.24 -7.62 10.37
CA THR A 218 -6.38 -6.17 10.53
C THR A 218 -7.09 -5.87 11.84
N THR A 219 -6.58 -4.90 12.62
CA THR A 219 -7.16 -4.51 13.90
C THR A 219 -7.75 -3.11 13.85
N ILE A 220 -8.70 -2.82 14.76
CA ILE A 220 -9.25 -1.49 14.94
C ILE A 220 -8.20 -0.47 15.44
N GLU A 221 -7.09 -0.95 15.98
CA GLU A 221 -5.96 -0.10 16.35
C GLU A 221 -5.15 0.31 15.12
N GLU A 222 -4.99 -0.58 14.15
CA GLU A 222 -4.26 -0.32 12.91
C GLU A 222 -5.03 0.62 11.99
N GLN A 223 -6.37 0.46 11.89
CA GLN A 223 -7.23 1.28 11.02
C GLN A 223 -8.38 1.87 11.83
N ARG A 224 -8.41 3.18 12.00
CA ARG A 224 -9.34 3.88 12.90
C ARG A 224 -9.75 5.26 12.38
N ALA A 225 -10.88 5.76 12.85
CA ALA A 225 -11.28 7.16 12.66
C ALA A 225 -10.38 8.10 13.48
N THR A 226 -10.07 9.27 12.94
CA THR A 226 -9.28 10.32 13.58
C THR A 226 -9.76 11.70 13.15
N GLN A 227 -9.21 12.78 13.70
CA GLN A 227 -9.48 14.15 13.18
C GLN A 227 -9.13 14.29 11.70
N TRP A 228 -8.14 13.55 11.21
CA TRP A 228 -7.65 13.55 9.82
C TRP A 228 -8.38 12.55 8.92
N MET A 229 -9.20 11.69 9.53
CA MET A 229 -10.11 10.74 8.88
C MET A 229 -11.42 10.68 9.71
N PRO A 230 -12.31 11.66 9.56
CA PRO A 230 -13.51 11.80 10.42
C PRO A 230 -14.68 10.93 9.97
N PHE A 231 -14.48 10.06 8.99
CA PHE A 231 -15.51 9.15 8.48
C PHE A 231 -15.46 7.80 9.20
N GLY A 232 -16.44 6.92 8.93
CA GLY A 232 -16.41 5.55 9.42
C GLY A 232 -15.14 4.83 8.95
N SER A 233 -14.56 4.05 9.85
CA SER A 233 -13.35 3.27 9.60
C SER A 233 -13.58 1.78 9.86
N PHE A 234 -12.54 0.98 10.06
CA PHE A 234 -12.60 -0.48 10.11
C PHE A 234 -13.59 -1.04 11.13
N GLU A 235 -13.69 -0.44 12.32
CA GLU A 235 -14.63 -0.87 13.35
C GLU A 235 -16.08 -0.95 12.83
N SER A 236 -16.49 0.00 11.97
CA SER A 236 -17.82 0.01 11.37
C SER A 236 -18.01 -1.05 10.27
N ALA A 237 -16.97 -1.76 9.89
CA ALA A 237 -17.00 -2.85 8.93
C ALA A 237 -17.05 -4.24 9.58
N LEU A 238 -17.01 -4.31 10.91
CA LEU A 238 -17.05 -5.55 11.68
C LEU A 238 -18.46 -5.80 12.23
N GLU A 239 -18.80 -7.08 12.40
CA GLU A 239 -20.00 -7.52 13.06
C GLU A 239 -19.98 -7.08 14.55
N GLU A 240 -21.09 -6.56 15.07
CA GLU A 240 -21.15 -6.09 16.45
C GLU A 240 -20.82 -7.21 17.44
N GLY A 241 -19.80 -6.98 18.25
CA GLY A 241 -19.33 -7.94 19.26
C GLY A 241 -18.51 -9.10 18.70
N ASN A 242 -18.23 -9.15 17.40
CA ASN A 242 -17.44 -10.21 16.76
C ASN A 242 -16.41 -9.64 15.78
N HIS A 243 -15.17 -9.51 16.22
CA HIS A 243 -14.08 -8.99 15.39
C HIS A 243 -13.52 -9.99 14.36
N GLU A 244 -13.99 -11.22 14.35
CA GLU A 244 -13.59 -12.26 13.39
C GLU A 244 -14.45 -12.24 12.11
N ARG A 245 -15.53 -11.44 12.09
CA ARG A 245 -16.45 -11.36 10.95
C ARG A 245 -16.75 -9.93 10.54
N THR A 246 -16.87 -9.73 9.24
CA THR A 246 -17.37 -8.47 8.67
C THR A 246 -18.89 -8.38 8.79
N ILE A 247 -19.44 -7.18 8.64
CA ILE A 247 -20.91 -6.95 8.65
C ILE A 247 -21.64 -7.72 7.53
N GLU A 248 -20.92 -8.09 6.45
CA GLU A 248 -21.45 -8.92 5.36
C GLU A 248 -21.38 -10.42 5.67
N GLY A 249 -20.81 -10.81 6.82
CA GLY A 249 -20.70 -12.18 7.28
C GLY A 249 -19.47 -12.95 6.75
N PHE A 250 -18.53 -12.27 6.11
CA PHE A 250 -17.25 -12.84 5.66
C PHE A 250 -16.20 -12.85 6.78
N PRO A 251 -15.12 -13.64 6.66
CA PRO A 251 -13.99 -13.54 7.56
C PRO A 251 -13.39 -12.14 7.56
N THR A 252 -12.92 -11.67 8.71
CA THR A 252 -12.18 -10.41 8.84
C THR A 252 -10.91 -10.43 7.99
N PRO A 253 -10.52 -9.30 7.34
CA PRO A 253 -9.35 -9.24 6.49
C PRO A 253 -8.05 -9.68 7.17
N LEU A 254 -7.47 -10.78 6.68
CA LEU A 254 -6.10 -11.20 6.98
C LEU A 254 -5.17 -10.59 5.92
N ARG A 255 -4.09 -9.95 6.35
CA ARG A 255 -3.15 -9.29 5.45
C ARG A 255 -1.83 -10.02 5.40
N LYS A 256 -1.37 -10.30 4.19
CA LYS A 256 -0.14 -11.03 3.92
C LYS A 256 0.71 -10.29 2.91
N PHE A 257 2.02 -10.29 3.14
CA PHE A 257 2.99 -9.93 2.12
C PHE A 257 3.48 -11.17 1.41
N VAL A 258 3.73 -11.02 0.12
CA VAL A 258 4.46 -11.98 -0.70
C VAL A 258 5.48 -11.26 -1.56
N VAL A 259 6.65 -11.85 -1.70
CA VAL A 259 7.72 -11.42 -2.63
C VAL A 259 7.75 -12.39 -3.78
N ILE A 260 7.62 -11.89 -4.99
CA ILE A 260 7.59 -12.70 -6.20
C ILE A 260 8.61 -12.19 -7.23
N THR A 261 9.01 -13.06 -8.14
CA THR A 261 9.89 -12.74 -9.25
C THR A 261 9.44 -13.42 -10.54
N ILE A 262 10.02 -13.04 -11.68
CA ILE A 262 9.78 -13.71 -12.95
C ILE A 262 10.46 -15.09 -12.92
N GLN A 263 9.72 -16.14 -13.26
CA GLN A 263 10.30 -17.48 -13.37
C GLN A 263 11.44 -17.49 -14.36
N ASN A 264 12.61 -17.93 -13.93
CA ASN A 264 13.69 -18.26 -14.85
C ASN A 264 13.35 -19.60 -15.52
N ASN A 265 12.64 -19.56 -16.65
CA ASN A 265 12.59 -20.72 -17.52
C ASN A 265 14.03 -21.02 -17.95
N GLN A 266 14.67 -21.96 -17.29
CA GLN A 266 15.89 -22.57 -17.83
C GLN A 266 15.47 -23.27 -19.14
N LEU A 267 15.80 -22.65 -20.27
CA LEU A 267 15.80 -23.29 -21.58
C LEU A 267 16.92 -24.34 -21.63
#